data_3c687cf8ab33ed56a699e7ae88ccdd9b
#
_entry.id   3c687cf8ab33ed56a699e7ae88ccdd9b
#
_cell.length_a   1.000
_cell.length_b   1.000
_cell.length_c   1.000
_cell.angle_alpha   90.00
_cell.angle_beta   90.00
_cell.angle_gamma   90.00
#
_symmetry.space_group_name_H-M   'P 1'
#
loop_
_entity.id
_entity.type
_entity.pdbx_description
1 polymer ?
#
loop_
_entity_poly.entity_id
_entity_poly.type
_entity_poly.pdbx_seq_one_letter_code
_entity_poly.pdbx_strand_id
1 'polypeptide(L)'
;MPGVPTVLVAEDYPDFRARLLALLEPLALACIPVGNGRRAIEVLRDASQDLHLLITDMDMPVHTGWEVIEAARQHRGHELPIIMQTGEARYTYVRTRAEALGIVLIDKLDVDHRLVPAVRQALGLPGDGQFAETAG
;
A
#
# COMPACT_ATOMS: atom_id res chain seq x y z
N MET A 1 15.62 -18.85 4.96
CA MET A 1 14.62 -18.64 3.91
C MET A 1 13.72 -17.46 4.27
N PRO A 2 13.68 -16.46 3.45
CA PRO A 2 12.79 -15.35 3.75
C PRO A 2 11.33 -15.79 3.68
N GLY A 3 10.54 -15.29 4.61
CA GLY A 3 9.12 -15.55 4.60
C GLY A 3 8.40 -14.78 3.49
N VAL A 4 7.12 -15.04 3.37
CA VAL A 4 6.26 -14.32 2.45
C VAL A 4 6.15 -12.87 2.91
N PRO A 5 6.28 -11.89 2.00
CA PRO A 5 6.10 -10.49 2.41
C PRO A 5 4.71 -10.23 2.96
N THR A 6 4.66 -9.42 4.01
CA THR A 6 3.41 -9.05 4.67
C THR A 6 3.03 -7.62 4.32
N VAL A 7 1.79 -7.45 3.86
CA VAL A 7 1.26 -6.16 3.37
C VAL A 7 0.06 -5.77 4.21
N LEU A 8 0.13 -4.57 4.81
CA LEU A 8 -1.02 -3.98 5.50
C LEU A 8 -1.87 -3.23 4.48
N VAL A 9 -3.15 -3.58 4.39
CA VAL A 9 -4.07 -2.96 3.43
C VAL A 9 -5.18 -2.26 4.20
N ALA A 10 -5.15 -0.93 4.23
CA ALA A 10 -6.10 -0.10 4.94
C ALA A 10 -7.08 0.55 3.96
N GLU A 11 -8.33 0.13 4.00
CA GLU A 11 -9.38 0.61 3.12
C GLU A 11 -10.72 0.45 3.84
N ASP A 12 -11.48 1.52 4.01
CA ASP A 12 -12.72 1.49 4.75
C ASP A 12 -13.90 0.95 3.94
N TYR A 13 -13.87 1.07 2.62
CA TYR A 13 -14.96 0.58 1.78
C TYR A 13 -14.78 -0.92 1.50
N PRO A 14 -15.68 -1.79 2.00
CA PRO A 14 -15.45 -3.23 1.91
C PRO A 14 -15.28 -3.77 0.49
N ASP A 15 -16.06 -3.25 -0.46
CA ASP A 15 -15.98 -3.73 -1.85
C ASP A 15 -14.63 -3.36 -2.49
N PHE A 16 -14.17 -2.14 -2.24
CA PHE A 16 -12.89 -1.74 -2.79
C PHE A 16 -11.73 -2.47 -2.09
N ARG A 17 -11.85 -2.69 -0.79
CA ARG A 17 -10.87 -3.49 -0.05
C ARG A 17 -10.77 -4.90 -0.65
N ALA A 18 -11.91 -5.53 -0.91
CA ALA A 18 -11.94 -6.85 -1.53
C ALA A 18 -11.30 -6.84 -2.92
N ARG A 19 -11.51 -5.78 -3.68
CA ARG A 19 -10.89 -5.62 -5.00
C ARG A 19 -9.36 -5.52 -4.91
N LEU A 20 -8.85 -4.75 -3.95
CA LEU A 20 -7.41 -4.66 -3.75
C LEU A 20 -6.82 -6.03 -3.42
N LEU A 21 -7.46 -6.75 -2.49
CA LEU A 21 -6.99 -8.09 -2.11
C LEU A 21 -7.03 -9.06 -3.30
N ALA A 22 -8.05 -8.99 -4.12
CA ALA A 22 -8.16 -9.84 -5.32
C ALA A 22 -7.04 -9.54 -6.31
N LEU A 23 -6.71 -8.26 -6.51
CA LEU A 23 -5.61 -7.88 -7.39
C LEU A 23 -4.26 -8.39 -6.89
N LEU A 24 -4.10 -8.47 -5.58
CA LEU A 24 -2.84 -8.90 -4.96
C LEU A 24 -2.70 -10.43 -4.85
N GLU A 25 -3.81 -11.16 -4.97
CA GLU A 25 -3.81 -12.61 -4.77
C GLU A 25 -2.76 -13.35 -5.60
N PRO A 26 -2.58 -13.05 -6.90
CA PRO A 26 -1.58 -13.75 -7.70
C PRO A 26 -0.14 -13.59 -7.22
N LEU A 27 0.13 -12.58 -6.38
CA LEU A 27 1.47 -12.35 -5.85
C LEU A 27 1.79 -13.21 -4.62
N ALA A 28 0.79 -13.93 -4.11
CA ALA A 28 0.94 -14.82 -2.95
C ALA A 28 1.54 -14.12 -1.73
N LEU A 29 1.05 -12.93 -1.42
CA LEU A 29 1.48 -12.14 -0.28
C LEU A 29 0.63 -12.45 0.95
N ALA A 30 1.20 -12.20 2.13
CA ALA A 30 0.42 -12.24 3.37
C ALA A 30 -0.20 -10.87 3.58
N CYS A 31 -1.51 -10.73 3.34
CA CYS A 31 -2.19 -9.45 3.48
C CYS A 31 -2.91 -9.35 4.81
N ILE A 32 -2.80 -8.19 5.46
CA ILE A 32 -3.55 -7.85 6.67
C ILE A 32 -4.53 -6.75 6.29
N PRO A 33 -5.80 -7.09 6.00
CA PRO A 33 -6.78 -6.08 5.66
C PRO A 33 -7.37 -5.45 6.92
N VAL A 34 -7.49 -4.13 6.92
CA VAL A 34 -8.14 -3.39 8.00
C VAL A 34 -9.12 -2.38 7.41
N GLY A 35 -10.18 -2.09 8.15
CA GLY A 35 -11.28 -1.28 7.65
C GLY A 35 -11.27 0.18 8.09
N ASN A 36 -10.25 0.62 8.82
CA ASN A 36 -10.16 2.03 9.22
C ASN A 36 -8.74 2.38 9.64
N GLY A 37 -8.50 3.68 9.81
CA GLY A 37 -7.17 4.17 10.16
C GLY A 37 -6.71 3.76 11.56
N ARG A 38 -7.65 3.64 12.51
CA ARG A 38 -7.29 3.22 13.88
C ARG A 38 -6.70 1.81 13.88
N ARG A 39 -7.34 0.89 13.15
CA ARG A 39 -6.86 -0.49 13.06
C ARG A 39 -5.50 -0.54 12.36
N ALA A 40 -5.33 0.28 11.33
CA ALA A 40 -4.04 0.36 10.65
C ALA A 40 -2.95 0.81 11.60
N ILE A 41 -3.20 1.84 12.40
CA ILE A 41 -2.22 2.35 13.35
C ILE A 41 -1.90 1.31 14.43
N GLU A 42 -2.91 0.56 14.89
CA GLU A 42 -2.69 -0.52 15.86
C GLU A 42 -1.71 -1.57 15.32
N VAL A 43 -1.87 -1.96 14.05
CA VAL A 43 -0.95 -2.91 13.42
C VAL A 43 0.45 -2.31 13.29
N LEU A 44 0.54 -1.04 12.88
CA LEU A 44 1.82 -0.38 12.74
C LEU A 44 2.59 -0.28 14.06
N ARG A 45 1.89 -0.11 15.16
CA ARG A 45 2.50 -0.02 16.50
C ARG A 45 2.95 -1.37 17.04
N ASP A 46 2.41 -2.46 16.53
CA ASP A 46 2.72 -3.80 17.03
C ASP A 46 4.07 -4.25 16.48
N ALA A 47 5.12 -4.08 17.27
CA ALA A 47 6.48 -4.40 16.86
C ALA A 47 6.68 -5.90 16.57
N SER A 48 5.79 -6.76 17.07
CA SER A 48 5.87 -8.19 16.80
C SER A 48 5.33 -8.57 15.42
N GLN A 49 4.60 -7.65 14.78
CA GLN A 49 4.05 -7.89 13.44
C GLN A 49 5.03 -7.41 12.38
N ASP A 50 5.58 -8.32 11.59
CA ASP A 50 6.42 -7.95 10.47
C ASP A 50 5.56 -7.27 9.39
N LEU A 51 6.09 -6.21 8.80
CA LEU A 51 5.44 -5.50 7.69
C LEU A 51 6.47 -5.14 6.64
N HIS A 52 6.11 -5.33 5.37
CA HIS A 52 6.99 -5.07 4.23
C HIS A 52 6.43 -4.00 3.30
N LEU A 53 5.16 -3.67 3.43
CA LEU A 53 4.50 -2.68 2.60
C LEU A 53 3.21 -2.22 3.29
N LEU A 54 2.91 -0.93 3.17
CA LEU A 54 1.62 -0.36 3.56
C LEU A 54 0.90 0.13 2.31
N ILE A 55 -0.33 -0.32 2.13
CA ILE A 55 -1.25 0.22 1.12
C ILE A 55 -2.40 0.87 1.90
N THR A 56 -2.65 2.16 1.68
CA THR A 56 -3.69 2.86 2.43
C THR A 56 -4.54 3.76 1.55
N ASP A 57 -5.82 3.87 1.90
CA ASP A 57 -6.70 4.89 1.37
C ASP A 57 -6.34 6.23 2.02
N MET A 58 -6.67 7.32 1.34
CA MET A 58 -6.47 8.68 1.88
C MET A 58 -7.57 9.06 2.87
N ASP A 59 -8.82 8.76 2.53
CA ASP A 59 -9.97 9.15 3.34
C ASP A 59 -10.57 7.95 4.06
N MET A 60 -10.45 7.93 5.37
CA MET A 60 -11.00 6.89 6.22
C MET A 60 -11.55 7.50 7.50
N PRO A 61 -12.56 6.86 8.11
CA PRO A 61 -13.07 7.32 9.41
C PRO A 61 -11.99 7.22 10.48
N VAL A 62 -12.08 8.07 11.48
CA VAL A 62 -11.24 8.15 12.67
C VAL A 62 -9.87 8.72 12.37
N HIS A 63 -9.09 8.07 11.50
CA HIS A 63 -7.78 8.56 11.07
C HIS A 63 -7.68 8.49 9.56
N THR A 64 -7.20 9.60 8.96
CA THR A 64 -6.98 9.67 7.51
C THR A 64 -5.76 8.85 7.11
N GLY A 65 -5.62 8.62 5.81
CA GLY A 65 -4.43 7.97 5.28
C GLY A 65 -3.16 8.74 5.59
N TRP A 66 -3.23 10.08 5.62
CA TRP A 66 -2.07 10.88 6.00
C TRP A 66 -1.62 10.60 7.43
N GLU A 67 -2.58 10.44 8.34
CA GLU A 67 -2.26 10.11 9.73
C GLU A 67 -1.70 8.68 9.85
N VAL A 68 -2.20 7.75 9.04
CA VAL A 68 -1.67 6.39 8.99
C VAL A 68 -0.22 6.40 8.49
N ILE A 69 0.07 7.19 7.45
CA ILE A 69 1.43 7.34 6.94
C ILE A 69 2.37 7.92 7.99
N GLU A 70 1.90 8.92 8.73
CA GLU A 70 2.69 9.50 9.81
C GLU A 70 3.03 8.46 10.86
N ALA A 71 2.03 7.66 11.27
CA ALA A 71 2.25 6.57 12.22
C ALA A 71 3.24 5.54 11.67
N ALA A 72 3.15 5.22 10.38
CA ALA A 72 4.08 4.29 9.75
C ALA A 72 5.52 4.80 9.83
N ARG A 73 5.73 6.08 9.53
CA ARG A 73 7.06 6.69 9.61
C ARG A 73 7.58 6.71 11.05
N GLN A 74 6.70 6.96 12.01
CA GLN A 74 7.07 7.00 13.42
C GLN A 74 7.43 5.61 13.96
N HIS A 75 6.66 4.59 13.62
CA HIS A 75 6.82 3.26 14.20
C HIS A 75 7.65 2.30 13.36
N ARG A 76 7.76 2.52 12.06
CA ARG A 76 8.45 1.63 11.13
C ARG A 76 9.59 2.29 10.37
N GLY A 77 9.78 3.61 10.54
CA GLY A 77 10.84 4.35 9.88
C GLY A 77 10.54 4.64 8.42
N HIS A 78 11.55 5.15 7.72
CA HIS A 78 11.40 5.57 6.33
C HIS A 78 11.60 4.43 5.32
N GLU A 79 12.02 3.26 5.80
CA GLU A 79 12.29 2.13 4.91
C GLU A 79 11.04 1.37 4.51
N LEU A 80 9.95 1.46 5.26
CA LEU A 80 8.71 0.82 4.89
C LEU A 80 8.12 1.51 3.67
N PRO A 81 8.02 0.82 2.51
CA PRO A 81 7.38 1.43 1.34
C PRO A 81 5.89 1.62 1.58
N ILE A 82 5.36 2.70 1.01
CA ILE A 82 3.96 3.08 1.21
C ILE A 82 3.35 3.42 -0.14
N ILE A 83 2.18 2.84 -0.41
CA ILE A 83 1.35 3.15 -1.56
C ILE A 83 0.03 3.70 -1.03
N MET A 84 -0.40 4.86 -1.51
CA MET A 84 -1.71 5.43 -1.19
C MET A 84 -2.59 5.40 -2.43
N GLN A 85 -3.80 4.84 -2.32
CA GLN A 85 -4.79 4.92 -3.37
C GLN A 85 -5.87 5.92 -2.97
N THR A 86 -6.29 6.76 -3.89
CA THR A 86 -7.29 7.79 -3.62
C THR A 86 -7.99 8.22 -4.91
N GLY A 87 -9.24 8.63 -4.79
CA GLY A 87 -9.96 9.28 -5.89
C GLY A 87 -9.51 10.70 -6.16
N GLU A 88 -8.63 11.25 -5.31
CA GLU A 88 -8.16 12.63 -5.42
C GLU A 88 -6.71 12.75 -5.89
N ALA A 89 -6.18 11.69 -6.51
CA ALA A 89 -4.77 11.64 -6.90
C ALA A 89 -4.38 12.73 -7.91
N ARG A 90 -5.34 13.28 -8.65
CA ARG A 90 -5.07 14.32 -9.66
C ARG A 90 -4.88 15.71 -9.05
N TYR A 91 -5.31 15.92 -7.81
CA TYR A 91 -5.18 17.24 -7.19
C TYR A 91 -3.73 17.53 -6.84
N THR A 92 -3.29 18.75 -7.18
CA THR A 92 -1.90 19.15 -6.97
C THR A 92 -1.47 19.03 -5.52
N TYR A 93 -2.35 19.44 -4.59
CA TYR A 93 -1.99 19.38 -3.16
C TYR A 93 -1.76 17.96 -2.68
N VAL A 94 -2.48 16.99 -3.22
CA VAL A 94 -2.30 15.58 -2.87
C VAL A 94 -0.97 15.07 -3.42
N ARG A 95 -0.68 15.37 -4.70
CA ARG A 95 0.56 14.94 -5.33
C ARG A 95 1.78 15.54 -4.65
N THR A 96 1.71 16.83 -4.34
CA THR A 96 2.82 17.52 -3.69
C THR A 96 3.10 16.92 -2.32
N ARG A 97 2.05 16.62 -1.56
CA ARG A 97 2.21 16.01 -0.24
C ARG A 97 2.77 14.61 -0.33
N ALA A 98 2.29 13.81 -1.29
CA ALA A 98 2.78 12.46 -1.50
C ALA A 98 4.26 12.46 -1.88
N GLU A 99 4.68 13.35 -2.76
CA GLU A 99 6.09 13.49 -3.13
C GLU A 99 6.95 13.85 -1.93
N ALA A 100 6.50 14.81 -1.12
CA ALA A 100 7.23 15.24 0.07
C ALA A 100 7.40 14.10 1.07
N LEU A 101 6.45 13.19 1.14
CA LEU A 101 6.49 12.05 2.05
C LEU A 101 7.21 10.83 1.44
N GLY A 102 7.58 10.91 0.16
CA GLY A 102 8.26 9.78 -0.50
C GLY A 102 7.38 8.56 -0.68
N ILE A 103 6.09 8.74 -0.90
CA ILE A 103 5.16 7.64 -1.09
C ILE A 103 4.70 7.56 -2.54
N VAL A 104 4.24 6.37 -2.94
CA VAL A 104 3.65 6.15 -4.26
C VAL A 104 2.16 6.46 -4.20
N LEU A 105 1.69 7.27 -5.14
CA LEU A 105 0.29 7.67 -5.21
C LEU A 105 -0.37 7.04 -6.43
N ILE A 106 -1.52 6.38 -6.23
CA ILE A 106 -2.27 5.75 -7.30
C ILE A 106 -3.70 6.25 -7.27
N ASP A 107 -4.22 6.66 -8.44
CA ASP A 107 -5.63 6.98 -8.58
C ASP A 107 -6.45 5.69 -8.47
N LYS A 108 -7.54 5.71 -7.69
CA LYS A 108 -8.40 4.55 -7.55
C LYS A 108 -8.94 4.03 -8.89
N LEU A 109 -9.08 4.90 -9.87
CA LEU A 109 -9.51 4.51 -11.21
C LEU A 109 -8.46 3.66 -11.93
N ASP A 110 -7.21 3.71 -11.51
CA ASP A 110 -6.09 3.05 -12.17
C ASP A 110 -5.56 1.83 -11.43
N VAL A 111 -6.18 1.42 -10.32
CA VAL A 111 -5.64 0.32 -9.52
C VAL A 111 -5.52 -0.99 -10.29
N ASP A 112 -6.43 -1.25 -11.22
CA ASP A 112 -6.39 -2.49 -12.02
C ASP A 112 -5.11 -2.61 -12.85
N HIS A 113 -4.53 -1.48 -13.23
CA HIS A 113 -3.34 -1.44 -14.07
C HIS A 113 -2.08 -1.08 -13.32
N ARG A 114 -2.19 -0.33 -12.22
CA ARG A 114 -1.03 0.26 -11.58
C ARG A 114 -0.67 -0.33 -10.24
N LEU A 115 -1.62 -0.98 -9.54
CA LEU A 115 -1.34 -1.48 -8.19
C LEU A 115 -0.28 -2.59 -8.20
N VAL A 116 -0.48 -3.62 -9.01
CA VAL A 116 0.43 -4.77 -9.03
C VAL A 116 1.84 -4.37 -9.43
N PRO A 117 2.05 -3.58 -10.51
CA PRO A 117 3.40 -3.11 -10.82
C PRO A 117 4.06 -2.32 -9.69
N ALA A 118 3.29 -1.46 -9.00
CA ALA A 118 3.82 -0.68 -7.89
C ALA A 118 4.20 -1.57 -6.71
N VAL A 119 3.39 -2.58 -6.41
CA VAL A 119 3.69 -3.54 -5.34
C VAL A 119 4.92 -4.37 -5.68
N ARG A 120 5.05 -4.84 -6.91
CA ARG A 120 6.24 -5.59 -7.34
C ARG A 120 7.50 -4.75 -7.17
N GLN A 121 7.44 -3.49 -7.57
CA GLN A 121 8.58 -2.59 -7.43
C GLN A 121 8.91 -2.33 -5.96
N ALA A 122 7.88 -2.08 -5.14
CA ALA A 122 8.08 -1.81 -3.72
C ALA A 122 8.70 -2.98 -2.98
N LEU A 123 8.34 -4.20 -3.35
CA LEU A 123 8.80 -5.41 -2.68
C LEU A 123 10.00 -6.07 -3.38
N GLY A 124 10.47 -5.48 -4.48
CA GLY A 124 11.58 -6.06 -5.23
C GLY A 124 11.24 -7.38 -5.91
N LEU A 125 9.97 -7.56 -6.29
CA LEU A 125 9.54 -8.79 -6.97
C LEU A 125 9.72 -8.66 -8.48
N PRO A 126 9.95 -9.78 -9.20
CA PRO A 126 10.05 -9.74 -10.66
C PRO A 126 8.76 -9.23 -11.28
N GLY A 127 8.86 -8.36 -12.26
CA GLY A 127 7.72 -7.87 -13.02
C GLY A 127 7.52 -8.65 -14.31
N ASP A 128 6.32 -8.51 -14.89
CA ASP A 128 6.01 -9.19 -16.15
C ASP A 128 6.91 -8.74 -17.29
N GLY A 129 7.30 -7.47 -17.29
CA GLY A 129 8.22 -6.95 -18.29
C GLY A 129 9.59 -7.59 -18.22
N GLN A 130 10.05 -7.91 -17.03
CA GLN A 130 11.32 -8.61 -16.84
C GLN A 130 11.29 -10.02 -17.40
N PHE A 131 10.18 -10.72 -17.21
CA PHE A 131 10.03 -12.04 -17.80
C PHE A 131 10.02 -11.99 -19.32
N ALA A 132 9.32 -11.01 -19.90
CA ALA A 132 9.28 -10.86 -21.34
C ALA A 132 10.68 -10.56 -21.89
N GLU A 133 11.43 -9.72 -21.23
CA GLU A 133 12.80 -9.40 -21.64
C GLU A 133 13.71 -10.62 -21.52
N THR A 134 13.56 -11.38 -20.44
CA THR A 134 14.38 -12.56 -20.21
C THR A 134 14.09 -13.65 -21.24
N ALA A 135 12.82 -13.80 -21.59
CA ALA A 135 12.39 -14.78 -22.58
C ALA A 135 12.79 -14.38 -24.00
N GLY A 136 12.93 -13.08 -24.24
CA GLY A 136 13.33 -12.57 -25.53
C GLY A 136 14.81 -12.67 -25.75
#